data_1c1a34120b25ce01d49d56f46f0b5917
#
_entry.id   1c1a34120b25ce01d49d56f46f0b5917
#
_cell.length_a   1.000
_cell.length_b   1.000
_cell.length_c   1.000
_cell.angle_alpha   90.00
_cell.angle_beta   90.00
_cell.angle_gamma   90.00
#
_symmetry.space_group_name_H-M   'P 1'
#
loop_
_entity.id
_entity.type
_entity.pdbx_description
1 polymer ?
#
loop_
_entity_poly.entity_id
_entity_poly.type
_entity_poly.pdbx_seq_one_letter_code
_entity_poly.pdbx_strand_id
1 'polypeptide(L)'
;MQEVYLKARAKINLNLCVLNKREDNYHNIESVFQKINFYDEMYIKKNNNEFKLKTNIQEINNNQNIIYKAYVKLKEKYPEITGVTVLLNKKIPMQAGLAGGSTDCASFIYGINKLFALNLQQKEMEDFGASIGADVVPCMYNKAVLAHGIGNEIMEINTNFKYYIVIIKPKFSCDTKYMYQKLDSQENTVIQKQTTSEIVKALEENDINKLGKNLYNVFE
;
A
#
# COMPACT_ATOMS: atom_id res chain seq x y z
N MET A 1 3.60 5.29 25.83
CA MET A 1 4.67 4.58 25.06
C MET A 1 5.63 5.62 24.54
N GLN A 2 6.96 5.38 24.53
CA GLN A 2 7.94 6.36 24.05
C GLN A 2 8.46 6.03 22.64
N GLU A 3 8.33 4.78 22.22
CA GLU A 3 8.83 4.28 20.94
C GLU A 3 8.04 3.08 20.46
N VAL A 4 8.06 2.83 19.15
CA VAL A 4 7.41 1.68 18.51
C VAL A 4 8.26 1.18 17.35
N TYR A 5 8.34 -0.16 17.21
CA TYR A 5 8.95 -0.84 16.08
C TYR A 5 7.87 -1.50 15.22
N LEU A 6 7.98 -1.36 13.90
CA LEU A 6 7.00 -1.81 12.92
C LEU A 6 7.69 -2.46 11.72
N LYS A 7 7.01 -3.44 11.13
CA LYS A 7 7.36 -4.07 9.87
C LYS A 7 6.40 -3.58 8.79
N ALA A 8 6.84 -2.68 7.95
CA ALA A 8 6.07 -2.16 6.82
C ALA A 8 6.12 -3.17 5.66
N ARG A 9 5.13 -4.09 5.64
CA ARG A 9 5.12 -5.22 4.70
C ARG A 9 4.71 -4.80 3.31
N ALA A 10 5.45 -5.23 2.30
CA ALA A 10 5.10 -5.09 0.89
C ALA A 10 3.76 -5.75 0.54
N LYS A 11 3.17 -5.32 -0.56
CA LYS A 11 2.01 -6.00 -1.19
C LYS A 11 2.34 -6.37 -2.62
N ILE A 12 1.64 -7.35 -3.12
CA ILE A 12 1.53 -7.64 -4.54
C ILE A 12 0.07 -7.56 -4.96
N ASN A 13 -0.16 -7.34 -6.25
CA ASN A 13 -1.45 -7.54 -6.86
C ASN A 13 -1.50 -8.97 -7.41
N LEU A 14 -2.46 -9.78 -6.98
CA LEU A 14 -2.73 -11.08 -7.58
C LEU A 14 -3.49 -10.92 -8.89
N ASN A 15 -4.30 -9.85 -8.99
CA ASN A 15 -4.79 -9.31 -10.24
C ASN A 15 -4.87 -7.80 -10.17
N LEU A 16 -4.91 -7.16 -11.34
CA LEU A 16 -5.27 -5.76 -11.49
C LEU A 16 -6.10 -5.60 -12.77
N CYS A 17 -7.37 -5.30 -12.60
CA CYS A 17 -8.29 -4.95 -13.67
C CYS A 17 -8.60 -3.45 -13.60
N VAL A 18 -8.49 -2.76 -14.72
CA VAL A 18 -8.98 -1.38 -14.87
C VAL A 18 -10.35 -1.44 -15.50
N LEU A 19 -11.37 -0.89 -14.84
CA LEU A 19 -12.77 -1.01 -15.27
C LEU A 19 -13.18 0.13 -16.20
N ASN A 20 -12.95 1.36 -15.77
CA ASN A 20 -13.27 2.57 -16.54
C ASN A 20 -12.52 3.77 -15.99
N LYS A 21 -12.34 4.75 -16.85
CA LYS A 21 -11.81 6.07 -16.48
C LYS A 21 -12.90 6.91 -15.82
N ARG A 22 -12.52 7.66 -14.79
CA ARG A 22 -13.37 8.56 -14.02
C ARG A 22 -13.20 10.00 -14.50
N GLU A 23 -14.13 10.87 -14.13
CA GLU A 23 -14.06 12.30 -14.43
C GLU A 23 -12.90 13.02 -13.71
N ASP A 24 -12.45 12.48 -12.57
CA ASP A 24 -11.31 12.98 -11.77
C ASP A 24 -9.94 12.53 -12.32
N ASN A 25 -9.90 11.94 -13.52
CA ASN A 25 -8.73 11.34 -14.18
C ASN A 25 -8.10 10.12 -13.49
N TYR A 26 -8.72 9.60 -12.45
CA TYR A 26 -8.42 8.28 -11.92
C TYR A 26 -9.18 7.20 -12.70
N HIS A 27 -8.88 5.94 -12.37
CA HIS A 27 -9.59 4.78 -12.92
C HIS A 27 -10.26 3.99 -11.80
N ASN A 28 -11.47 3.51 -12.06
CA ASN A 28 -12.01 2.47 -11.23
C ASN A 28 -11.27 1.17 -11.52
N ILE A 29 -10.81 0.53 -10.47
CA ILE A 29 -10.08 -0.73 -10.53
C ILE A 29 -10.79 -1.83 -9.76
N GLU A 30 -10.43 -3.05 -10.07
CA GLU A 30 -10.72 -4.22 -9.25
C GLU A 30 -9.43 -5.01 -9.11
N SER A 31 -8.99 -5.23 -7.88
CA SER A 31 -7.70 -5.86 -7.59
C SER A 31 -7.72 -6.65 -6.30
N VAL A 32 -7.10 -7.81 -6.29
CA VAL A 32 -6.80 -8.55 -5.06
C VAL A 32 -5.38 -8.23 -4.64
N PHE A 33 -5.25 -7.55 -3.50
CA PHE A 33 -3.95 -7.27 -2.88
C PHE A 33 -3.59 -8.35 -1.87
N GLN A 34 -2.37 -8.84 -1.94
CA GLN A 34 -1.81 -9.78 -0.98
C GLN A 34 -0.60 -9.18 -0.29
N LYS A 35 -0.66 -9.06 1.04
CA LYS A 35 0.53 -8.76 1.86
C LYS A 35 1.51 -9.92 1.82
N ILE A 36 2.79 -9.60 1.75
CA ILE A 36 3.87 -10.60 1.71
C ILE A 36 4.84 -10.39 2.88
N ASN A 37 5.60 -11.43 3.22
CA ASN A 37 6.57 -11.36 4.31
C ASN A 37 7.94 -10.81 3.85
N PHE A 38 7.89 -9.75 3.05
CA PHE A 38 9.01 -8.91 2.68
C PHE A 38 8.68 -7.48 3.11
N TYR A 39 9.54 -6.82 3.90
CA TYR A 39 9.15 -5.60 4.61
C TYR A 39 10.31 -4.64 4.81
N ASP A 40 9.98 -3.37 4.92
CA ASP A 40 10.84 -2.34 5.47
C ASP A 40 10.72 -2.33 7.00
N GLU A 41 11.78 -1.96 7.69
CA GLU A 41 11.80 -1.85 9.14
C GLU A 41 11.68 -0.39 9.54
N MET A 42 10.72 -0.09 10.38
CA MET A 42 10.45 1.26 10.85
C MET A 42 10.50 1.33 12.37
N TYR A 43 11.30 2.23 12.89
CA TYR A 43 11.37 2.56 14.30
C TYR A 43 10.97 4.01 14.49
N ILE A 44 9.97 4.29 15.33
CA ILE A 44 9.46 5.63 15.60
C ILE A 44 9.64 5.91 17.09
N LYS A 45 10.28 7.04 17.41
CA LYS A 45 10.49 7.50 18.78
C LYS A 45 9.97 8.92 18.92
N LYS A 46 9.26 9.22 20.04
CA LYS A 46 8.91 10.59 20.40
C LYS A 46 10.16 11.43 20.61
N ASN A 47 10.11 12.67 20.16
CA ASN A 47 11.07 13.71 20.52
C ASN A 47 10.31 15.01 20.84
N ASN A 48 11.03 16.03 21.35
CA ASN A 48 10.34 17.16 21.94
C ASN A 48 9.81 18.17 20.93
N ASN A 49 10.31 18.28 19.70
CA ASN A 49 10.00 19.46 18.90
C ASN A 49 9.85 19.28 17.39
N GLU A 50 10.41 18.26 16.75
CA GLU A 50 10.50 18.24 15.28
C GLU A 50 10.33 16.85 14.68
N PHE A 51 9.97 16.82 13.41
CA PHE A 51 10.01 15.59 12.61
C PHE A 51 11.44 15.36 12.11
N LYS A 52 11.96 14.17 12.37
CA LYS A 52 13.25 13.71 11.82
C LYS A 52 13.05 12.38 11.11
N LEU A 53 13.43 12.30 9.85
CA LEU A 53 13.48 11.04 9.09
C LEU A 53 14.93 10.70 8.80
N LYS A 54 15.33 9.48 9.11
CA LYS A 54 16.61 8.88 8.72
C LYS A 54 16.33 7.58 8.01
N THR A 55 16.85 7.43 6.80
CA THR A 55 16.73 6.20 6.01
C THR A 55 18.09 5.83 5.40
N ASN A 56 18.26 4.56 5.07
CA ASN A 56 19.43 4.06 4.33
C ASN A 56 19.44 4.48 2.84
N ILE A 57 18.38 5.16 2.34
CA ILE A 57 18.28 5.73 0.99
C ILE A 57 18.22 7.24 1.11
N GLN A 58 19.34 7.91 0.80
CA GLN A 58 19.49 9.34 1.06
C GLN A 58 18.50 10.22 0.26
N GLU A 59 18.14 9.80 -0.94
CA GLU A 59 17.29 10.53 -1.88
C GLU A 59 15.87 10.75 -1.34
N ILE A 60 15.41 9.91 -0.42
CA ILE A 60 14.08 10.05 0.21
C ILE A 60 14.10 10.69 1.59
N ASN A 61 15.26 11.15 2.09
CA ASN A 61 15.41 11.90 3.34
C ASN A 61 15.03 13.37 3.17
N ASN A 62 13.81 13.64 2.75
CA ASN A 62 13.34 14.99 2.49
C ASN A 62 11.85 15.15 2.77
N ASN A 63 11.34 16.40 2.69
CA ASN A 63 9.96 16.74 2.96
C ASN A 63 8.96 16.28 1.87
N GLN A 64 9.43 15.72 0.76
CA GLN A 64 8.57 15.11 -0.26
C GLN A 64 8.22 13.68 0.09
N ASN A 65 8.91 13.10 1.09
CA ASN A 65 8.61 11.75 1.56
C ASN A 65 7.16 11.65 2.05
N ILE A 66 6.48 10.58 1.67
CA ILE A 66 5.08 10.33 2.00
C ILE A 66 4.85 10.25 3.52
N ILE A 67 5.83 9.78 4.29
CA ILE A 67 5.78 9.74 5.77
C ILE A 67 5.76 11.17 6.34
N TYR A 68 6.55 12.09 5.79
CA TYR A 68 6.52 13.49 6.21
C TYR A 68 5.15 14.12 5.95
N LYS A 69 4.58 13.88 4.77
CA LYS A 69 3.22 14.36 4.44
C LYS A 69 2.17 13.81 5.40
N ALA A 70 2.29 12.53 5.76
CA ALA A 70 1.43 11.91 6.76
C ALA A 70 1.58 12.57 8.14
N TYR A 71 2.82 12.82 8.57
CA TYR A 71 3.09 13.51 9.85
C TYR A 71 2.45 14.90 9.90
N VAL A 72 2.64 15.72 8.86
CA VAL A 72 2.09 17.08 8.81
C VAL A 72 0.57 17.05 8.96
N LYS A 73 -0.11 16.25 8.16
CA LYS A 73 -1.58 16.13 8.22
C LYS A 73 -2.08 15.61 9.57
N LEU A 74 -1.41 14.60 10.14
CA LEU A 74 -1.78 14.08 11.45
C LEU A 74 -1.59 15.14 12.54
N LYS A 75 -0.48 15.89 12.52
CA LYS A 75 -0.20 16.96 13.49
C LYS A 75 -1.18 18.11 13.41
N GLU A 76 -1.61 18.49 12.19
CA GLU A 76 -2.64 19.52 11.99
C GLU A 76 -3.97 19.14 12.66
N LYS A 77 -4.37 17.88 12.57
CA LYS A 77 -5.62 17.38 13.14
C LYS A 77 -5.52 17.02 14.62
N TYR A 78 -4.34 16.57 15.07
CA TYR A 78 -4.07 16.10 16.43
C TYR A 78 -2.88 16.88 17.03
N PRO A 79 -3.13 18.08 17.62
CA PRO A 79 -2.07 18.95 18.15
C PRO A 79 -1.21 18.32 19.25
N GLU A 80 -1.71 17.28 19.92
CA GLU A 80 -0.97 16.51 20.91
C GLU A 80 0.20 15.71 20.33
N ILE A 81 0.26 15.54 19.01
CA ILE A 81 1.40 14.94 18.32
C ILE A 81 2.57 15.93 18.39
N THR A 82 3.55 15.60 19.21
CA THR A 82 4.82 16.33 19.31
C THR A 82 5.76 15.92 18.18
N GLY A 83 7.06 16.20 18.29
CA GLY A 83 8.04 15.71 17.33
C GLY A 83 8.23 14.20 17.40
N VAL A 84 8.68 13.64 16.29
CA VAL A 84 9.07 12.23 16.20
C VAL A 84 10.35 12.06 15.39
N THR A 85 11.16 11.08 15.78
CA THR A 85 12.28 10.60 14.99
C THR A 85 11.89 9.25 14.40
N VAL A 86 11.95 9.15 13.07
CA VAL A 86 11.68 7.93 12.31
C VAL A 86 13.00 7.40 11.74
N LEU A 87 13.34 6.17 12.10
CA LEU A 87 14.42 5.42 11.46
C LEU A 87 13.76 4.39 10.53
N LEU A 88 14.02 4.51 9.23
CA LEU A 88 13.42 3.66 8.20
C LEU A 88 14.53 2.92 7.44
N ASN A 89 14.60 1.62 7.63
CA ASN A 89 15.48 0.74 6.87
C ASN A 89 14.73 0.13 5.69
N LYS A 90 14.93 0.72 4.51
CA LYS A 90 14.30 0.29 3.25
C LYS A 90 14.95 -0.99 2.73
N LYS A 91 14.13 -2.01 2.53
CA LYS A 91 14.49 -3.28 1.88
C LYS A 91 13.65 -3.50 0.63
N ILE A 92 12.42 -2.97 0.61
CA ILE A 92 11.51 -3.03 -0.54
C ILE A 92 12.07 -2.12 -1.64
N PRO A 93 12.36 -2.64 -2.84
CA PRO A 93 12.89 -1.83 -3.93
C PRO A 93 11.87 -0.77 -4.37
N MET A 94 12.37 0.43 -4.65
CA MET A 94 11.53 1.52 -5.15
C MET A 94 11.06 1.24 -6.58
N GLN A 95 9.87 1.75 -6.94
CA GLN A 95 9.29 1.63 -8.28
C GLN A 95 9.19 0.17 -8.78
N ALA A 96 8.90 -0.75 -7.89
CA ALA A 96 8.81 -2.19 -8.17
C ALA A 96 7.36 -2.74 -8.15
N GLY A 97 6.33 -1.88 -8.07
CA GLY A 97 4.95 -2.33 -7.93
C GLY A 97 4.59 -2.92 -6.55
N LEU A 98 5.54 -2.90 -5.60
CA LEU A 98 5.41 -3.53 -4.26
C LEU A 98 4.84 -2.59 -3.19
N ALA A 99 4.45 -1.38 -3.56
CA ALA A 99 3.88 -0.33 -2.69
C ALA A 99 4.75 0.03 -1.47
N GLY A 100 6.11 0.01 -1.59
CA GLY A 100 7.01 0.25 -0.47
C GLY A 100 6.74 1.58 0.25
N GLY A 101 6.58 2.70 -0.48
CA GLY A 101 6.25 3.98 0.14
C GLY A 101 4.88 4.00 0.81
N SER A 102 3.86 3.41 0.18
CA SER A 102 2.49 3.36 0.72
C SER A 102 2.41 2.51 1.99
N THR A 103 3.14 1.39 2.04
CA THR A 103 3.17 0.56 3.24
C THR A 103 3.96 1.21 4.38
N ASP A 104 5.01 2.01 4.06
CA ASP A 104 5.69 2.83 5.05
C ASP A 104 4.74 3.88 5.64
N CYS A 105 3.96 4.56 4.79
CA CYS A 105 2.96 5.54 5.22
C CYS A 105 1.88 4.91 6.10
N ALA A 106 1.30 3.78 5.67
CA ALA A 106 0.30 3.03 6.44
C ALA A 106 0.82 2.62 7.82
N SER A 107 2.06 2.09 7.85
CA SER A 107 2.72 1.68 9.09
C SER A 107 3.02 2.89 9.99
N PHE A 108 3.40 4.03 9.41
CA PHE A 108 3.62 5.27 10.14
C PHE A 108 2.33 5.77 10.80
N ILE A 109 1.21 5.84 10.07
CA ILE A 109 -0.09 6.25 10.61
C ILE A 109 -0.48 5.36 11.80
N TYR A 110 -0.37 4.04 11.64
CA TYR A 110 -0.62 3.09 12.73
C TYR A 110 0.33 3.32 13.92
N GLY A 111 1.62 3.53 13.64
CA GLY A 111 2.63 3.79 14.66
C GLY A 111 2.37 5.06 15.47
N ILE A 112 1.98 6.15 14.81
CA ILE A 112 1.61 7.42 15.46
C ILE A 112 0.35 7.24 16.30
N ASN A 113 -0.69 6.58 15.77
CA ASN A 113 -1.90 6.27 16.52
C ASN A 113 -1.57 5.56 17.84
N LYS A 114 -0.72 4.53 17.78
CA LYS A 114 -0.29 3.76 18.95
C LYS A 114 0.61 4.56 19.88
N LEU A 115 1.57 5.31 19.33
CA LEU A 115 2.57 6.04 20.07
C LEU A 115 1.96 7.18 20.90
N PHE A 116 0.99 7.90 20.35
CA PHE A 116 0.31 9.02 20.98
C PHE A 116 -1.02 8.65 21.64
N ALA A 117 -1.45 7.38 21.54
CA ALA A 117 -2.73 6.89 22.05
C ALA A 117 -3.93 7.70 21.52
N LEU A 118 -3.92 7.98 20.22
CA LEU A 118 -4.98 8.79 19.58
C LEU A 118 -6.31 8.04 19.52
N ASN A 119 -6.30 6.72 19.69
CA ASN A 119 -7.47 5.83 19.62
C ASN A 119 -8.25 5.90 18.32
N LEU A 120 -7.56 6.20 17.20
CA LEU A 120 -8.16 6.22 15.87
C LEU A 120 -8.68 4.83 15.52
N GLN A 121 -9.92 4.78 15.08
CA GLN A 121 -10.51 3.56 14.55
C GLN A 121 -9.97 3.28 13.15
N GLN A 122 -10.13 2.02 12.68
CA GLN A 122 -9.65 1.60 11.35
C GLN A 122 -10.10 2.56 10.24
N LYS A 123 -11.39 2.92 10.23
CA LYS A 123 -11.97 3.84 9.24
C LYS A 123 -11.32 5.22 9.23
N GLU A 124 -11.01 5.77 10.40
CA GLU A 124 -10.35 7.07 10.50
C GLU A 124 -8.92 7.03 9.95
N MET A 125 -8.19 5.93 10.21
CA MET A 125 -6.85 5.72 9.62
C MET A 125 -6.91 5.56 8.10
N GLU A 126 -7.93 4.87 7.58
CA GLU A 126 -8.16 4.71 6.14
C GLU A 126 -8.44 6.04 5.45
N ASP A 127 -9.31 6.88 6.03
CA ASP A 127 -9.62 8.21 5.50
C ASP A 127 -8.36 9.08 5.44
N PHE A 128 -7.51 8.99 6.47
CA PHE A 128 -6.18 9.61 6.43
C PHE A 128 -5.32 9.05 5.31
N GLY A 129 -5.20 7.75 5.23
CA GLY A 129 -4.42 7.05 4.21
C GLY A 129 -4.86 7.43 2.80
N ALA A 130 -6.16 7.39 2.53
CA ALA A 130 -6.76 7.78 1.25
C ALA A 130 -6.42 9.22 0.86
N SER A 131 -6.39 10.14 1.83
CA SER A 131 -6.03 11.56 1.59
C SER A 131 -4.56 11.77 1.21
N ILE A 132 -3.71 10.76 1.38
CA ILE A 132 -2.28 10.79 1.08
C ILE A 132 -1.97 10.03 -0.21
N GLY A 133 -2.61 8.87 -0.40
CA GLY A 133 -2.46 8.08 -1.61
C GLY A 133 -3.35 6.83 -1.61
N ALA A 134 -3.89 6.47 -2.77
CA ALA A 134 -4.83 5.35 -2.92
C ALA A 134 -4.27 4.02 -2.41
N ASP A 135 -3.00 3.71 -2.71
CA ASP A 135 -2.34 2.47 -2.28
C ASP A 135 -2.05 2.40 -0.76
N VAL A 136 -2.25 3.50 0.00
CA VAL A 136 -2.02 3.50 1.45
C VAL A 136 -3.09 2.68 2.16
N VAL A 137 -4.35 2.79 1.73
CA VAL A 137 -5.47 2.11 2.37
C VAL A 137 -5.32 0.58 2.35
N PRO A 138 -5.11 -0.10 1.20
CA PRO A 138 -4.92 -1.54 1.18
C PRO A 138 -3.67 -1.98 1.97
N CYS A 139 -2.68 -1.10 2.12
CA CYS A 139 -1.50 -1.36 2.94
C CYS A 139 -1.76 -1.34 4.46
N MET A 140 -2.93 -0.93 4.93
CA MET A 140 -3.31 -0.98 6.36
C MET A 140 -3.80 -2.35 6.79
N TYR A 141 -4.15 -3.21 5.86
CA TYR A 141 -4.66 -4.55 6.13
C TYR A 141 -3.55 -5.59 6.17
N ASN A 142 -3.69 -6.60 7.04
CA ASN A 142 -2.71 -7.68 7.17
C ASN A 142 -3.10 -8.97 6.42
N LYS A 143 -4.33 -9.03 5.91
CA LYS A 143 -4.85 -10.14 5.12
C LYS A 143 -4.84 -9.82 3.63
N ALA A 144 -5.19 -10.81 2.81
CA ALA A 144 -5.57 -10.54 1.43
C ALA A 144 -6.84 -9.70 1.41
N VAL A 145 -6.92 -8.74 0.49
CA VAL A 145 -8.07 -7.84 0.36
C VAL A 145 -8.47 -7.69 -1.10
N LEU A 146 -9.77 -7.62 -1.32
CA LEU A 146 -10.35 -7.17 -2.57
C LEU A 146 -10.55 -5.66 -2.49
N ALA A 147 -10.05 -4.94 -3.48
CA ALA A 147 -10.13 -3.49 -3.56
C ALA A 147 -10.92 -3.06 -4.79
N HIS A 148 -11.80 -2.10 -4.60
CA HIS A 148 -12.60 -1.42 -5.62
C HIS A 148 -12.37 0.09 -5.62
N GLY A 149 -13.12 0.83 -6.43
CA GLY A 149 -12.98 2.27 -6.60
C GLY A 149 -11.61 2.59 -7.19
N ILE A 150 -10.89 3.55 -6.63
CA ILE A 150 -9.50 3.84 -7.01
C ILE A 150 -8.47 2.95 -6.27
N GLY A 151 -8.93 1.88 -5.61
CA GLY A 151 -8.14 0.99 -4.77
C GLY A 151 -8.33 1.23 -3.27
N ASN A 152 -9.31 2.03 -2.88
CA ASN A 152 -9.56 2.47 -1.51
C ASN A 152 -10.83 1.89 -0.87
N GLU A 153 -11.67 1.20 -1.64
CA GLU A 153 -12.85 0.49 -1.13
C GLU A 153 -12.46 -0.97 -0.87
N ILE A 154 -12.27 -1.32 0.40
CA ILE A 154 -11.61 -2.56 0.79
C ILE A 154 -12.59 -3.57 1.39
N MET A 155 -12.49 -4.82 0.94
CA MET A 155 -13.14 -5.98 1.54
C MET A 155 -12.08 -7.03 1.89
N GLU A 156 -12.00 -7.43 3.16
CA GLU A 156 -11.09 -8.51 3.57
C GLU A 156 -11.53 -9.85 3.00
N ILE A 157 -10.57 -10.62 2.47
CA ILE A 157 -10.79 -11.99 2.02
C ILE A 157 -10.50 -12.93 3.19
N ASN A 158 -11.47 -13.78 3.52
CA ASN A 158 -11.31 -14.74 4.61
C ASN A 158 -10.50 -15.94 4.14
N THR A 159 -9.18 -15.84 4.27
CA THR A 159 -8.25 -16.92 3.89
C THR A 159 -7.13 -17.08 4.91
N ASN A 160 -6.71 -18.33 5.11
CA ASN A 160 -5.49 -18.69 5.84
C ASN A 160 -4.47 -19.38 4.91
N PHE A 161 -4.66 -19.28 3.60
CA PHE A 161 -3.84 -19.93 2.60
C PHE A 161 -2.39 -19.44 2.69
N LYS A 162 -1.45 -20.36 2.79
CA LYS A 162 -0.02 -20.08 2.85
C LYS A 162 0.67 -20.68 1.63
N TYR A 163 1.38 -19.84 0.89
CA TYR A 163 2.14 -20.25 -0.28
C TYR A 163 3.42 -19.42 -0.40
N TYR A 164 4.36 -19.93 -1.18
CA TYR A 164 5.60 -19.22 -1.47
C TYR A 164 5.43 -18.31 -2.68
N ILE A 165 6.07 -17.13 -2.61
CA ILE A 165 6.07 -16.14 -3.67
C ILE A 165 7.52 -15.87 -4.05
N VAL A 166 7.83 -15.99 -5.34
CA VAL A 166 9.12 -15.59 -5.91
C VAL A 166 8.93 -14.22 -6.57
N ILE A 167 9.75 -13.25 -6.16
CA ILE A 167 9.72 -11.89 -6.73
C ILE A 167 10.95 -11.72 -7.62
N ILE A 168 10.72 -11.39 -8.88
CA ILE A 168 11.78 -11.06 -9.83
C ILE A 168 11.62 -9.59 -10.21
N LYS A 169 12.59 -8.74 -9.80
CA LYS A 169 12.62 -7.31 -10.13
C LYS A 169 13.65 -7.08 -11.24
N PRO A 170 13.24 -6.78 -12.48
CA PRO A 170 14.17 -6.39 -13.53
C PRO A 170 14.87 -5.07 -13.22
N LYS A 171 15.93 -4.73 -13.98
CA LYS A 171 16.70 -3.48 -13.74
C LYS A 171 15.93 -2.22 -14.14
N PHE A 172 14.93 -2.33 -15.03
CA PHE A 172 14.08 -1.19 -15.38
C PHE A 172 13.00 -0.94 -14.31
N SER A 173 12.53 0.29 -14.23
CA SER A 173 11.43 0.71 -13.35
C SER A 173 10.15 0.92 -14.16
N CYS A 174 9.00 0.69 -13.52
CA CYS A 174 7.70 0.98 -14.09
C CYS A 174 7.13 2.26 -13.49
N ASP A 175 6.89 3.26 -14.32
CA ASP A 175 6.16 4.46 -13.92
C ASP A 175 4.66 4.19 -14.03
N THR A 176 3.98 4.11 -12.90
CA THR A 176 2.54 3.82 -12.84
C THR A 176 1.72 4.86 -13.62
N LYS A 177 2.06 6.14 -13.55
CA LYS A 177 1.36 7.20 -14.27
C LYS A 177 1.47 7.00 -15.79
N TYR A 178 2.67 6.70 -16.27
CA TYR A 178 2.90 6.41 -17.68
C TYR A 178 2.12 5.19 -18.15
N MET A 179 2.04 4.13 -17.33
CA MET A 179 1.30 2.91 -17.68
C MET A 179 -0.20 3.18 -17.85
N TYR A 180 -0.81 3.97 -16.96
CA TYR A 180 -2.21 4.39 -17.10
C TYR A 180 -2.42 5.28 -18.34
N GLN A 181 -1.53 6.23 -18.61
CA GLN A 181 -1.61 7.06 -19.83
C GLN A 181 -1.52 6.22 -21.12
N LYS A 182 -0.65 5.21 -21.12
CA LYS A 182 -0.54 4.28 -22.24
C LYS A 182 -1.80 3.44 -22.41
N LEU A 183 -2.39 2.98 -21.31
CA LEU A 183 -3.67 2.27 -21.30
C LEU A 183 -4.79 3.12 -21.91
N ASP A 184 -4.88 4.40 -21.50
CA ASP A 184 -5.86 5.36 -22.02
C ASP A 184 -5.75 5.61 -23.53
N SER A 185 -4.58 5.40 -24.11
CA SER A 185 -4.35 5.56 -25.56
C SER A 185 -4.74 4.35 -26.40
N GLN A 186 -5.12 3.24 -25.77
CA GLN A 186 -5.53 2.00 -26.45
C GLN A 186 -7.06 1.93 -26.60
N GLU A 187 -7.55 1.88 -27.83
CA GLU A 187 -9.00 1.92 -28.14
C GLU A 187 -9.81 0.69 -27.68
N ASN A 188 -9.17 -0.42 -27.32
CA ASN A 188 -9.84 -1.68 -26.98
C ASN A 188 -9.21 -2.37 -25.77
N THR A 189 -9.35 -1.79 -24.59
CA THR A 189 -8.93 -2.49 -23.36
C THR A 189 -9.96 -3.55 -23.00
N VAL A 190 -9.65 -4.82 -23.22
CA VAL A 190 -10.52 -5.94 -22.80
C VAL A 190 -10.47 -6.05 -21.30
N ILE A 191 -11.59 -5.71 -20.65
CA ILE A 191 -11.75 -5.85 -19.19
C ILE A 191 -12.00 -7.32 -18.87
N GLN A 192 -11.01 -8.03 -18.35
CA GLN A 192 -11.18 -9.40 -17.88
C GLN A 192 -11.74 -9.41 -16.45
N LYS A 193 -13.05 -9.22 -16.31
CA LYS A 193 -13.74 -9.24 -15.01
C LYS A 193 -13.74 -10.60 -14.30
N GLN A 194 -13.57 -11.69 -15.04
CA GLN A 194 -13.75 -13.05 -14.48
C GLN A 194 -12.62 -13.50 -13.56
N THR A 195 -11.41 -12.92 -13.67
CA THR A 195 -10.25 -13.39 -12.91
C THR A 195 -10.35 -13.07 -11.43
N THR A 196 -10.96 -11.97 -11.02
CA THR A 196 -11.01 -11.53 -9.62
C THR A 196 -11.80 -12.51 -8.75
N SER A 197 -13.00 -12.90 -9.17
CA SER A 197 -13.83 -13.85 -8.41
C SER A 197 -13.15 -15.22 -8.29
N GLU A 198 -12.45 -15.67 -9.35
CA GLU A 198 -11.73 -16.94 -9.32
C GLU A 198 -10.49 -16.89 -8.42
N ILE A 199 -9.81 -15.74 -8.32
CA ILE A 199 -8.71 -15.53 -7.37
C ILE A 199 -9.23 -15.57 -5.92
N VAL A 200 -10.34 -14.87 -5.64
CA VAL A 200 -10.96 -14.89 -4.30
C VAL A 200 -11.31 -16.33 -3.91
N LYS A 201 -12.00 -17.07 -4.79
CA LYS A 201 -12.31 -18.50 -4.56
C LYS A 201 -11.06 -19.34 -4.36
N ALA A 202 -10.03 -19.16 -5.18
CA ALA A 202 -8.78 -19.90 -5.06
C ALA A 202 -8.11 -19.67 -3.71
N LEU A 203 -8.15 -18.44 -3.18
CA LEU A 203 -7.64 -18.11 -1.84
C LEU A 203 -8.47 -18.77 -0.73
N GLU A 204 -9.79 -18.78 -0.84
CA GLU A 204 -10.71 -19.38 0.13
C GLU A 204 -10.63 -20.91 0.13
N GLU A 205 -10.49 -21.53 -1.06
CA GLU A 205 -10.38 -22.97 -1.28
C GLU A 205 -8.95 -23.50 -1.06
N ASN A 206 -7.94 -22.62 -0.88
CA ASN A 206 -6.52 -22.95 -0.78
C ASN A 206 -5.98 -23.67 -2.05
N ASP A 207 -6.46 -23.29 -3.23
CA ASP A 207 -6.08 -23.92 -4.50
C ASP A 207 -5.02 -23.08 -5.24
N ILE A 208 -3.75 -23.52 -5.13
CA ILE A 208 -2.61 -22.85 -5.78
C ILE A 208 -2.66 -22.93 -7.30
N ASN A 209 -3.20 -24.02 -7.86
CA ASN A 209 -3.29 -24.17 -9.32
C ASN A 209 -4.35 -23.24 -9.91
N LYS A 210 -5.49 -23.13 -9.23
CA LYS A 210 -6.55 -22.19 -9.59
C LYS A 210 -6.05 -20.74 -9.45
N LEU A 211 -5.36 -20.42 -8.37
CA LEU A 211 -4.73 -19.10 -8.17
C LEU A 211 -3.78 -18.78 -9.32
N GLY A 212 -2.83 -19.66 -9.62
CA GLY A 212 -1.82 -19.44 -10.66
C GLY A 212 -2.40 -19.26 -12.08
N LYS A 213 -3.51 -19.93 -12.39
CA LYS A 213 -4.18 -19.82 -13.70
C LYS A 213 -4.94 -18.49 -13.89
N ASN A 214 -5.28 -17.81 -12.81
CA ASN A 214 -6.12 -16.61 -12.82
C ASN A 214 -5.35 -15.31 -12.50
N LEU A 215 -4.03 -15.39 -12.29
CA LEU A 215 -3.21 -14.18 -12.14
C LEU A 215 -3.33 -13.33 -13.40
N TYR A 216 -3.52 -12.04 -13.20
CA TYR A 216 -3.71 -11.10 -14.31
C TYR A 216 -3.30 -9.68 -13.91
N ASN A 217 -2.62 -8.98 -14.80
CA ASN A 217 -2.35 -7.56 -14.62
C ASN A 217 -2.53 -6.85 -15.97
N VAL A 218 -3.38 -5.85 -16.00
CA VAL A 218 -3.67 -5.07 -17.22
C VAL A 218 -2.43 -4.43 -17.86
N PHE A 219 -1.35 -4.31 -17.10
CA PHE A 219 -0.08 -3.71 -17.56
C PHE A 219 0.95 -4.74 -18.05
N GLU A 220 0.60 -6.01 -18.16
CA GLU A 220 1.44 -7.07 -18.75
C GLU A 220 1.40 -7.10 -20.27
#